data_705cd14e1a240f2e62d437e02eb172f2
#
_entry.id   705cd14e1a240f2e62d437e02eb172f2
#
_cell.length_a   1.000
_cell.length_b   1.000
_cell.length_c   1.000
_cell.angle_alpha   90.00
_cell.angle_beta   90.00
_cell.angle_gamma   90.00
#
_symmetry.space_group_name_H-M   'P 1'
#
loop_
_entity.id
_entity.type
_entity.pdbx_description
1 polymer ?
#
loop_
_entity_poly.entity_id
_entity_poly.type
_entity_poly.pdbx_seq_one_letter_code
_entity_poly.pdbx_strand_id
1 'polypeptide(L)'
;MDKNKEDILNKYVCVQPFKHIEYFKDHATLCCPTWLSTQLKYKKNEDGSLNYDVWNSDTANEIRKSIMDGSYSHCSKTACPHLSTLIHTKKPSGFFIEKEKLPFTMFDGFVVDDKNISSGPGSINFTYDDSCNLKCPSCRLHVIMAKPNEIIEIDNITDFIKTKASKEARKLAITGSGDPWASKSFRKFLFEFDPKLWPNLDDIYLTTNANLFTKKNWDKIKNAQPFVKSVEISIDAATKETYEKKTRIGGNWEILMENLDFISSISTIQNLRCSFVTQLDNFHEMREFAELIYKKFEKRIQKQHYSEATLVYFGKIYQWEHMSSDSFLKKSVWRPEHEKYGEFVDEVNRLYEFDKIFIQSNFTDLLRSKII
;
A
#
# COMPACT_ATOMS: atom_id res chain seq x y z
N MET A 1 -28.07 -18.76 2.49
CA MET A 1 -26.64 -18.78 2.05
C MET A 1 -26.39 -20.14 1.40
N ASP A 2 -25.62 -20.17 0.33
CA ASP A 2 -25.34 -21.39 -0.44
C ASP A 2 -24.37 -22.28 0.38
N LYS A 3 -24.73 -23.52 0.71
CA LYS A 3 -23.91 -24.46 1.49
C LYS A 3 -22.46 -24.57 0.99
N ASN A 4 -22.27 -24.49 -0.31
CA ASN A 4 -20.94 -24.50 -0.94
C ASN A 4 -20.06 -23.27 -0.63
N LYS A 5 -20.66 -22.14 -0.19
CA LYS A 5 -19.90 -20.93 0.20
C LYS A 5 -19.46 -21.01 1.65
N GLU A 6 -20.23 -21.64 2.52
CA GLU A 6 -19.87 -21.86 3.91
C GLU A 6 -18.71 -22.84 4.04
N ASP A 7 -18.68 -23.90 3.25
CA ASP A 7 -17.63 -24.90 3.30
C ASP A 7 -16.24 -24.32 2.95
N ILE A 8 -16.15 -23.43 1.96
CA ILE A 8 -14.84 -22.87 1.56
C ILE A 8 -14.30 -21.89 2.59
N LEU A 9 -15.16 -21.08 3.23
CA LEU A 9 -14.76 -20.12 4.26
C LEU A 9 -14.35 -20.81 5.56
N ASN A 10 -14.91 -21.97 5.88
CA ASN A 10 -14.50 -22.78 7.00
C ASN A 10 -13.16 -23.49 6.79
N LYS A 11 -12.78 -23.72 5.53
CA LYS A 11 -11.53 -24.41 5.18
C LYS A 11 -10.31 -23.48 5.29
N TYR A 12 -10.45 -22.18 5.03
CA TYR A 12 -9.33 -21.25 4.93
C TYR A 12 -9.39 -20.15 5.99
N VAL A 13 -8.22 -19.76 6.46
CA VAL A 13 -8.00 -18.64 7.39
C VAL A 13 -7.25 -17.54 6.66
N CYS A 14 -7.79 -16.32 6.67
CA CYS A 14 -7.06 -15.14 6.23
C CYS A 14 -6.05 -14.72 7.31
N VAL A 15 -4.76 -14.76 7.02
CA VAL A 15 -3.70 -14.46 8.00
C VAL A 15 -3.46 -12.96 8.21
N GLN A 16 -4.05 -12.11 7.38
CA GLN A 16 -3.78 -10.68 7.43
C GLN A 16 -4.07 -10.05 8.80
N PRO A 17 -5.24 -10.24 9.44
CA PRO A 17 -5.54 -9.65 10.75
C PRO A 17 -4.73 -10.22 11.92
N PHE A 18 -3.93 -11.26 11.69
CA PHE A 18 -3.07 -11.87 12.70
C PHE A 18 -1.62 -11.40 12.63
N LYS A 19 -1.24 -10.67 11.58
CA LYS A 19 0.14 -10.21 11.38
C LYS A 19 0.30 -8.76 10.98
N HIS A 20 -0.80 -8.05 10.64
CA HIS A 20 -0.77 -6.72 10.07
C HIS A 20 -1.62 -5.73 10.86
N ILE A 21 -1.11 -4.52 11.03
CA ILE A 21 -1.85 -3.37 11.52
C ILE A 21 -1.50 -2.12 10.71
N GLU A 22 -2.50 -1.30 10.44
CA GLU A 22 -2.37 -0.01 9.80
C GLU A 22 -2.90 1.07 10.72
N TYR A 23 -2.06 2.04 11.07
CA TYR A 23 -2.40 3.14 11.97
C TYR A 23 -2.85 4.36 11.16
N PHE A 24 -4.00 4.91 11.52
CA PHE A 24 -4.56 6.18 11.06
C PHE A 24 -4.54 7.21 12.22
N LYS A 25 -4.94 8.45 11.96
CA LYS A 25 -4.96 9.50 12.99
C LYS A 25 -5.88 9.17 14.17
N ASP A 26 -7.06 8.60 13.91
CA ASP A 26 -8.14 8.41 14.89
C ASP A 26 -8.50 6.93 15.15
N HIS A 27 -7.90 6.02 14.41
CA HIS A 27 -8.15 4.58 14.52
C HIS A 27 -7.00 3.75 13.94
N ALA A 28 -7.08 2.45 14.10
CA ALA A 28 -6.27 1.50 13.33
C ALA A 28 -7.15 0.46 12.65
N THR A 29 -6.56 -0.31 11.73
CA THR A 29 -7.22 -1.44 11.08
C THR A 29 -6.26 -2.60 10.90
N LEU A 30 -6.79 -3.82 10.92
CA LEU A 30 -5.97 -5.04 10.76
C LEU A 30 -5.83 -5.49 9.29
N CYS A 31 -6.43 -4.75 8.38
CA CYS A 31 -6.41 -4.99 6.96
C CYS A 31 -6.73 -3.70 6.22
N CYS A 32 -6.75 -3.70 4.89
CA CYS A 32 -7.20 -2.55 4.10
C CYS A 32 -8.58 -2.04 4.58
N PRO A 33 -8.72 -0.75 4.88
CA PRO A 33 -9.96 -0.20 5.47
C PRO A 33 -11.19 -0.36 4.58
N THR A 34 -11.02 -0.50 3.25
CA THR A 34 -12.13 -0.78 2.34
C THR A 34 -12.59 -2.24 2.36
N TRP A 35 -11.80 -3.14 2.95
CA TRP A 35 -12.10 -4.58 3.03
C TRP A 35 -12.65 -5.01 4.38
N LEU A 36 -12.43 -4.21 5.42
CA LEU A 36 -12.98 -4.40 6.76
C LEU A 36 -14.08 -3.39 7.04
N SER A 37 -15.20 -3.86 7.60
CA SER A 37 -16.31 -3.00 8.04
C SER A 37 -16.07 -2.36 9.41
N THR A 38 -15.04 -2.81 10.13
CA THR A 38 -14.82 -2.45 11.54
C THR A 38 -13.43 -1.85 11.74
N GLN A 39 -13.39 -0.67 12.35
CA GLN A 39 -12.19 0.05 12.72
C GLN A 39 -11.87 -0.14 14.21
N LEU A 40 -10.59 -0.15 14.55
CA LEU A 40 -10.08 -0.20 15.93
C LEU A 40 -9.96 1.23 16.45
N LYS A 41 -10.99 1.76 17.09
CA LYS A 41 -11.00 3.12 17.63
C LYS A 41 -10.06 3.25 18.83
N TYR A 42 -9.26 4.33 18.88
CA TYR A 42 -8.43 4.67 20.04
C TYR A 42 -9.33 5.13 21.20
N LYS A 43 -9.08 4.59 22.38
CA LYS A 43 -9.75 5.02 23.63
C LYS A 43 -8.91 6.10 24.29
N LYS A 44 -9.56 6.99 25.04
CA LYS A 44 -8.87 7.95 25.90
C LYS A 44 -8.42 7.28 27.18
N ASN A 45 -7.20 7.56 27.59
CA ASN A 45 -6.68 7.26 28.92
C ASN A 45 -7.27 8.24 29.96
N GLU A 46 -7.03 8.00 31.25
CA GLU A 46 -7.50 8.87 32.34
C GLU A 46 -6.91 10.30 32.26
N ASP A 47 -5.71 10.46 31.73
CA ASP A 47 -5.03 11.74 31.50
C ASP A 47 -5.50 12.47 30.22
N GLY A 48 -6.45 11.88 29.49
CA GLY A 48 -6.99 12.43 28.23
C GLY A 48 -6.17 12.11 26.98
N SER A 49 -5.00 11.50 27.10
CA SER A 49 -4.21 11.01 25.96
C SER A 49 -4.91 9.85 25.25
N LEU A 50 -4.54 9.59 23.99
CA LEU A 50 -5.08 8.45 23.25
C LEU A 50 -4.26 7.19 23.51
N ASN A 51 -4.96 6.08 23.72
CA ASN A 51 -4.37 4.76 23.79
C ASN A 51 -4.30 4.15 22.39
N TYR A 52 -3.11 4.02 21.86
CA TYR A 52 -2.84 3.43 20.55
C TYR A 52 -2.65 1.91 20.59
N ASP A 53 -2.66 1.30 21.79
CA ASP A 53 -2.54 -0.16 21.95
C ASP A 53 -3.88 -0.83 21.68
N VAL A 54 -4.16 -1.06 20.40
CA VAL A 54 -5.42 -1.67 19.94
C VAL A 54 -5.21 -3.04 19.30
N TRP A 55 -3.97 -3.54 19.27
CA TRP A 55 -3.64 -4.82 18.64
C TRP A 55 -4.42 -6.00 19.22
N ASN A 56 -4.60 -6.03 20.53
CA ASN A 56 -5.36 -7.04 21.26
C ASN A 56 -6.65 -6.51 21.88
N SER A 57 -7.22 -5.43 21.32
CA SER A 57 -8.52 -4.92 21.75
C SER A 57 -9.65 -5.96 21.50
N ASP A 58 -10.74 -5.83 22.23
CA ASP A 58 -11.92 -6.70 22.05
C ASP A 58 -12.36 -6.76 20.59
N THR A 59 -12.42 -5.59 19.92
CA THR A 59 -12.79 -5.49 18.50
C THR A 59 -11.79 -6.24 17.59
N ALA A 60 -10.49 -6.14 17.87
CA ALA A 60 -9.47 -6.88 17.11
C ALA A 60 -9.66 -8.39 17.26
N ASN A 61 -9.97 -8.83 18.48
CA ASN A 61 -10.21 -10.23 18.78
C ASN A 61 -11.53 -10.75 18.17
N GLU A 62 -12.57 -9.93 18.12
CA GLU A 62 -13.83 -10.26 17.41
C GLU A 62 -13.60 -10.43 15.91
N ILE A 63 -12.81 -9.56 15.27
CA ILE A 63 -12.43 -9.71 13.86
C ILE A 63 -11.72 -11.05 13.62
N ARG A 64 -10.69 -11.37 14.42
CA ARG A 64 -9.94 -12.62 14.31
C ARG A 64 -10.82 -13.85 14.56
N LYS A 65 -11.68 -13.79 15.57
CA LYS A 65 -12.64 -14.86 15.86
C LYS A 65 -13.56 -15.13 14.67
N SER A 66 -14.06 -14.07 14.02
CA SER A 66 -14.93 -14.22 12.84
C SER A 66 -14.26 -14.90 11.65
N ILE A 67 -12.93 -14.80 11.56
CA ILE A 67 -12.15 -15.49 10.54
C ILE A 67 -11.92 -16.96 10.93
N MET A 68 -11.67 -17.21 12.21
CA MET A 68 -11.47 -18.56 12.73
C MET A 68 -12.74 -19.40 12.70
N ASP A 69 -13.91 -18.82 12.92
CA ASP A 69 -15.19 -19.51 12.84
C ASP A 69 -15.78 -19.59 11.42
N GLY A 70 -15.10 -18.99 10.42
CA GLY A 70 -15.50 -19.01 9.01
C GLY A 70 -16.63 -18.04 8.64
N SER A 71 -17.16 -17.26 9.59
CA SER A 71 -18.22 -16.29 9.31
C SER A 71 -17.74 -15.09 8.48
N TYR A 72 -16.50 -14.66 8.70
CA TYR A 72 -15.93 -13.43 8.09
C TYR A 72 -16.88 -12.24 8.22
N SER A 73 -17.58 -12.12 9.38
CA SER A 73 -18.65 -11.14 9.59
C SER A 73 -18.17 -9.69 9.52
N HIS A 74 -16.89 -9.44 9.80
CA HIS A 74 -16.27 -8.12 9.70
C HIS A 74 -15.64 -7.81 8.33
N CYS A 75 -15.63 -8.80 7.41
CA CYS A 75 -14.99 -8.66 6.11
C CYS A 75 -16.02 -8.38 5.00
N SER A 76 -15.70 -7.45 4.11
CA SER A 76 -16.48 -7.24 2.90
C SER A 76 -16.21 -8.36 1.89
N LYS A 77 -17.20 -9.24 1.69
CA LYS A 77 -17.11 -10.38 0.75
C LYS A 77 -17.08 -9.93 -0.72
N THR A 78 -17.43 -8.69 -0.99
CA THR A 78 -17.45 -8.09 -2.34
C THR A 78 -16.28 -7.13 -2.58
N ALA A 79 -15.96 -6.29 -1.61
CA ALA A 79 -14.89 -5.31 -1.76
C ALA A 79 -13.47 -5.91 -1.59
N CYS A 80 -13.32 -6.96 -0.75
CA CYS A 80 -12.04 -7.64 -0.61
C CYS A 80 -11.78 -8.54 -1.84
N PRO A 81 -10.81 -8.23 -2.69
CA PRO A 81 -10.55 -9.01 -3.90
C PRO A 81 -10.09 -10.44 -3.59
N HIS A 82 -9.35 -10.62 -2.48
CA HIS A 82 -8.86 -11.93 -2.05
C HIS A 82 -9.99 -12.83 -1.59
N LEU A 83 -10.90 -12.30 -0.75
CA LEU A 83 -12.05 -13.05 -0.25
C LEU A 83 -13.07 -13.32 -1.37
N SER A 84 -13.33 -12.33 -2.21
CA SER A 84 -14.19 -12.49 -3.38
C SER A 84 -13.63 -13.58 -4.34
N THR A 85 -12.34 -13.54 -4.65
CA THR A 85 -11.69 -14.55 -5.49
C THR A 85 -11.82 -15.95 -4.85
N LEU A 86 -11.54 -16.09 -3.55
CA LEU A 86 -11.68 -17.37 -2.84
C LEU A 86 -13.12 -17.92 -2.95
N ILE A 87 -14.11 -17.08 -2.73
CA ILE A 87 -15.54 -17.47 -2.78
C ILE A 87 -15.92 -17.94 -4.18
N HIS A 88 -15.51 -17.22 -5.22
CA HIS A 88 -15.96 -17.50 -6.60
C HIS A 88 -15.12 -18.57 -7.31
N THR A 89 -13.82 -18.59 -7.09
CA THR A 89 -12.90 -19.50 -7.84
C THR A 89 -12.48 -20.73 -7.04
N LYS A 90 -12.73 -20.74 -5.72
CA LYS A 90 -12.22 -21.76 -4.76
C LYS A 90 -10.69 -21.83 -4.69
N LYS A 91 -9.97 -20.84 -5.25
CA LYS A 91 -8.51 -20.75 -5.25
C LYS A 91 -8.07 -19.71 -4.23
N PRO A 92 -7.30 -20.10 -3.19
CA PRO A 92 -6.78 -19.17 -2.21
C PRO A 92 -5.69 -18.28 -2.82
N SER A 93 -5.65 -17.01 -2.45
CA SER A 93 -4.48 -16.15 -2.64
C SER A 93 -3.47 -16.37 -1.51
N GLY A 94 -2.28 -15.76 -1.62
CA GLY A 94 -1.24 -15.83 -0.58
C GLY A 94 -1.62 -15.26 0.81
N PHE A 95 -2.82 -14.66 0.93
CA PHE A 95 -3.38 -14.24 2.23
C PHE A 95 -4.13 -15.36 2.96
N PHE A 96 -4.37 -16.51 2.33
CA PHE A 96 -5.13 -17.62 2.92
C PHE A 96 -4.25 -18.83 3.15
N ILE A 97 -4.42 -19.43 4.31
CA ILE A 97 -3.81 -20.70 4.67
C ILE A 97 -4.95 -21.69 4.98
N GLU A 98 -4.81 -22.95 4.55
CA GLU A 98 -5.73 -24.00 4.97
C GLU A 98 -5.68 -24.13 6.48
N LYS A 99 -6.86 -24.14 7.14
CA LYS A 99 -6.97 -24.13 8.59
C LYS A 99 -6.23 -25.30 9.24
N GLU A 100 -6.22 -26.46 8.60
CA GLU A 100 -5.49 -27.65 9.06
C GLU A 100 -3.95 -27.53 8.96
N LYS A 101 -3.47 -26.60 8.10
CA LYS A 101 -2.03 -26.36 7.87
C LYS A 101 -1.48 -25.15 8.63
N LEU A 102 -2.28 -24.57 9.53
CA LEU A 102 -1.80 -23.43 10.32
C LEU A 102 -0.60 -23.90 11.15
N PRO A 103 0.58 -23.31 10.92
CA PRO A 103 1.71 -23.60 11.77
C PRO A 103 1.35 -23.18 13.20
N PHE A 104 1.53 -24.07 14.14
CA PHE A 104 1.31 -23.83 15.58
C PHE A 104 1.96 -22.54 16.06
N THR A 105 3.13 -22.21 15.50
CA THR A 105 3.90 -20.99 15.77
C THR A 105 3.26 -19.68 15.26
N MET A 106 2.38 -19.72 14.27
CA MET A 106 1.72 -18.50 13.76
C MET A 106 0.55 -18.06 14.65
N PHE A 107 0.08 -18.96 15.50
CA PHE A 107 -1.04 -18.79 16.41
C PHE A 107 -0.67 -19.10 17.87
N ASP A 108 0.61 -19.20 18.19
CA ASP A 108 1.16 -19.42 19.55
C ASP A 108 0.79 -18.29 20.52
N GLY A 109 -0.23 -17.68 20.45
CA GLY A 109 -0.80 -16.72 21.34
C GLY A 109 -2.28 -16.52 21.07
N PHE A 110 -2.81 -17.14 20.03
CA PHE A 110 -4.24 -17.17 19.79
C PHE A 110 -4.80 -18.47 20.35
N VAL A 111 -4.82 -18.56 21.66
CA VAL A 111 -5.57 -19.59 22.36
C VAL A 111 -7.04 -19.18 22.25
N VAL A 112 -7.90 -20.09 21.85
CA VAL A 112 -9.34 -19.85 21.67
C VAL A 112 -9.99 -19.35 22.95
N ASP A 113 -9.41 -19.63 24.11
CA ASP A 113 -9.89 -19.20 25.44
C ASP A 113 -9.23 -17.91 25.96
N ASP A 114 -8.01 -17.57 25.49
CA ASP A 114 -7.31 -16.34 25.84
C ASP A 114 -7.32 -15.38 24.63
N LYS A 115 -8.18 -14.57 24.48
CA LYS A 115 -8.54 -13.68 23.39
C LYS A 115 -7.40 -12.86 22.75
N ASN A 116 -6.14 -13.02 23.21
CA ASN A 116 -5.02 -12.18 22.80
C ASN A 116 -3.97 -12.97 21.99
N ILE A 117 -3.33 -12.28 21.04
CA ILE A 117 -2.12 -12.79 20.36
C ILE A 117 -0.91 -12.38 21.19
N SER A 118 -0.06 -13.34 21.57
CA SER A 118 1.13 -13.08 22.41
C SER A 118 2.19 -12.26 21.67
N SER A 119 2.27 -12.38 20.33
CA SER A 119 3.16 -11.59 19.50
C SER A 119 2.54 -10.27 19.07
N GLY A 120 3.37 -9.25 18.87
CA GLY A 120 2.98 -8.00 18.21
C GLY A 120 2.76 -8.16 16.70
N PRO A 121 2.40 -7.06 16.01
CA PRO A 121 2.22 -7.09 14.57
C PRO A 121 3.55 -7.29 13.82
N GLY A 122 3.62 -8.26 12.91
CA GLY A 122 4.77 -8.47 12.05
C GLY A 122 4.87 -7.47 10.89
N SER A 123 3.78 -6.78 10.55
CA SER A 123 3.73 -5.75 9.51
C SER A 123 2.94 -4.54 10.01
N ILE A 124 3.54 -3.37 9.91
CA ILE A 124 2.97 -2.10 10.39
C ILE A 124 2.95 -1.08 9.26
N ASN A 125 1.78 -0.47 9.00
CA ASN A 125 1.64 0.63 8.06
C ASN A 125 1.44 1.97 8.79
N PHE A 126 2.18 2.98 8.36
CA PHE A 126 2.06 4.37 8.78
C PHE A 126 1.16 5.13 7.80
N THR A 127 -0.10 5.37 8.19
CA THR A 127 -1.10 6.06 7.36
C THR A 127 -1.70 7.27 8.10
N TYR A 128 -1.04 7.73 9.15
CA TYR A 128 -1.55 8.78 10.05
C TYR A 128 -1.01 10.18 9.75
N ASP A 129 -0.22 10.38 8.68
CA ASP A 129 0.19 11.71 8.21
C ASP A 129 -0.09 11.88 6.71
N ASP A 130 -1.01 12.79 6.39
CA ASP A 130 -1.42 13.11 5.03
C ASP A 130 -0.53 14.14 4.34
N SER A 131 0.56 14.58 4.99
CA SER A 131 1.46 15.61 4.45
C SER A 131 2.04 15.17 3.10
N CYS A 132 1.84 16.00 2.08
CA CYS A 132 2.35 15.76 0.73
C CYS A 132 2.63 17.09 0.03
N ASN A 133 3.72 17.17 -0.70
CA ASN A 133 4.12 18.34 -1.48
C ASN A 133 3.36 18.51 -2.81
N LEU A 134 2.49 17.55 -3.19
CA LEU A 134 1.70 17.59 -4.41
C LEU A 134 0.20 17.73 -4.13
N LYS A 135 -0.55 18.17 -5.14
CA LYS A 135 -2.02 18.23 -5.15
C LYS A 135 -2.58 17.47 -6.35
N CYS A 136 -2.35 16.16 -6.38
CA CYS A 136 -2.82 15.28 -7.46
C CYS A 136 -4.34 15.22 -7.50
N PRO A 137 -5.01 15.56 -8.63
CA PRO A 137 -6.47 15.58 -8.70
C PRO A 137 -7.14 14.23 -8.45
N SER A 138 -6.40 13.13 -8.64
CA SER A 138 -6.84 11.78 -8.31
C SER A 138 -6.79 11.46 -6.82
N CYS A 139 -6.21 12.33 -5.96
CA CYS A 139 -5.97 12.07 -4.55
C CYS A 139 -6.47 13.20 -3.64
N ARG A 140 -6.25 14.47 -4.00
CA ARG A 140 -6.54 15.64 -3.14
C ARG A 140 -6.66 16.93 -3.93
N LEU A 141 -7.37 17.93 -3.37
CA LEU A 141 -7.56 19.23 -4.01
C LEU A 141 -6.46 20.24 -3.67
N HIS A 142 -5.75 20.05 -2.55
CA HIS A 142 -4.76 21.00 -2.03
C HIS A 142 -3.50 20.27 -1.56
N VAL A 143 -2.39 20.98 -1.53
CA VAL A 143 -1.20 20.56 -0.78
C VAL A 143 -1.57 20.47 0.70
N ILE A 144 -1.31 19.33 1.32
CA ILE A 144 -1.60 19.10 2.74
C ILE A 144 -0.27 19.03 3.48
N MET A 145 -0.16 19.82 4.55
CA MET A 145 0.96 19.76 5.49
C MET A 145 0.40 19.77 6.90
N ALA A 146 0.83 18.83 7.72
CA ALA A 146 0.41 18.73 9.12
C ALA A 146 0.71 20.01 9.87
N LYS A 147 -0.30 20.52 10.63
CA LYS A 147 -0.20 21.68 11.50
C LYS A 147 0.57 21.32 12.77
N PRO A 148 1.07 22.31 13.54
CA PRO A 148 1.85 22.03 14.76
C PRO A 148 1.16 21.11 15.77
N ASN A 149 -0.14 21.29 16.00
CA ASN A 149 -0.93 20.40 16.87
C ASN A 149 -1.07 18.97 16.33
N GLU A 150 -1.26 18.83 15.01
CA GLU A 150 -1.33 17.52 14.35
C GLU A 150 0.02 16.79 14.39
N ILE A 151 1.14 17.53 14.28
CA ILE A 151 2.49 16.96 14.40
C ILE A 151 2.69 16.31 15.76
N ILE A 152 2.18 16.90 16.84
CA ILE A 152 2.25 16.32 18.19
C ILE A 152 1.51 14.97 18.22
N GLU A 153 0.33 14.90 17.65
CA GLU A 153 -0.45 13.65 17.62
C GLU A 153 0.24 12.58 16.76
N ILE A 154 0.78 12.97 15.60
CA ILE A 154 1.54 12.10 14.69
C ILE A 154 2.80 11.57 15.39
N ASP A 155 3.54 12.44 16.08
CA ASP A 155 4.73 12.05 16.85
C ASP A 155 4.36 11.10 18.00
N ASN A 156 3.23 11.29 18.70
CA ASN A 156 2.75 10.39 19.75
C ASN A 156 2.45 8.98 19.20
N ILE A 157 1.79 8.87 18.05
CA ILE A 157 1.56 7.56 17.38
C ILE A 157 2.90 6.93 17.01
N THR A 158 3.80 7.71 16.43
CA THR A 158 5.13 7.24 16.03
C THR A 158 5.93 6.72 17.23
N ASP A 159 5.92 7.43 18.34
CA ASP A 159 6.63 7.05 19.57
C ASP A 159 6.02 5.80 20.22
N PHE A 160 4.69 5.67 20.20
CA PHE A 160 4.03 4.42 20.61
C PHE A 160 4.50 3.24 19.75
N ILE A 161 4.49 3.38 18.44
CA ILE A 161 4.92 2.30 17.54
C ILE A 161 6.38 1.92 17.79
N LYS A 162 7.29 2.91 17.91
CA LYS A 162 8.72 2.69 18.18
C LYS A 162 8.95 1.96 19.51
N THR A 163 8.16 2.25 20.53
CA THR A 163 8.41 1.75 21.89
C THR A 163 7.65 0.47 22.23
N LYS A 164 6.49 0.24 21.62
CA LYS A 164 5.60 -0.87 21.96
C LYS A 164 5.40 -1.88 20.84
N ALA A 165 5.21 -1.43 19.59
CA ALA A 165 4.86 -2.32 18.48
C ALA A 165 6.06 -2.78 17.63
N SER A 166 7.22 -2.12 17.76
CA SER A 166 8.38 -2.33 16.89
C SER A 166 9.08 -3.68 17.04
N LYS A 167 9.00 -4.30 18.21
CA LYS A 167 9.82 -5.49 18.55
C LYS A 167 9.57 -6.68 17.63
N GLU A 168 8.32 -6.91 17.24
CA GLU A 168 7.93 -8.04 16.41
C GLU A 168 7.84 -7.68 14.91
N ALA A 169 7.96 -6.39 14.59
CA ALA A 169 7.81 -5.92 13.23
C ALA A 169 8.94 -6.40 12.33
N ARG A 170 8.57 -7.09 11.25
CA ARG A 170 9.45 -7.50 10.14
C ARG A 170 9.33 -6.56 8.95
N LYS A 171 8.18 -5.95 8.78
CA LYS A 171 7.90 -5.02 7.69
C LYS A 171 7.29 -3.73 8.21
N LEU A 172 7.84 -2.62 7.79
CA LEU A 172 7.35 -1.28 8.07
C LEU A 172 7.04 -0.58 6.75
N ALA A 173 5.79 -0.19 6.52
CA ALA A 173 5.42 0.61 5.37
C ALA A 173 5.20 2.06 5.80
N ILE A 174 5.98 2.98 5.22
CA ILE A 174 5.86 4.43 5.44
C ILE A 174 5.25 5.01 4.19
N THR A 175 3.95 5.15 4.26
CA THR A 175 3.12 5.60 3.16
C THR A 175 1.72 5.88 3.67
N GLY A 176 0.78 5.75 2.85
CA GLY A 176 -0.63 5.89 3.13
C GLY A 176 -1.14 7.04 2.31
N SER A 177 -1.60 8.07 2.96
CA SER A 177 -2.23 9.20 2.29
C SER A 177 -1.28 10.35 1.96
N GLY A 178 -0.02 10.32 2.45
CA GLY A 178 0.98 11.38 2.29
C GLY A 178 2.16 11.02 1.41
N ASP A 179 3.28 11.69 1.68
CA ASP A 179 4.59 11.38 1.11
C ASP A 179 5.63 11.39 2.24
N PRO A 180 6.45 10.33 2.42
CA PRO A 180 7.37 10.21 3.54
C PRO A 180 8.42 11.31 3.59
N TRP A 181 8.79 11.88 2.45
CA TRP A 181 9.75 12.97 2.37
C TRP A 181 9.13 14.36 2.55
N ALA A 182 7.81 14.51 2.34
CA ALA A 182 7.08 15.74 2.62
C ALA A 182 6.66 15.84 4.09
N SER A 183 6.28 14.73 4.71
CA SER A 183 5.98 14.67 6.14
C SER A 183 7.18 15.05 6.99
N LYS A 184 6.99 15.99 7.93
CA LYS A 184 8.04 16.36 8.88
C LYS A 184 8.32 15.23 9.86
N SER A 185 7.27 14.57 10.36
CA SER A 185 7.38 13.49 11.35
C SER A 185 7.97 12.21 10.73
N PHE A 186 7.56 11.81 9.52
CA PHE A 186 8.14 10.63 8.87
C PHE A 186 9.59 10.86 8.46
N ARG A 187 9.96 12.07 8.00
CA ARG A 187 11.37 12.40 7.78
C ARG A 187 12.18 12.34 9.07
N LYS A 188 11.66 12.91 10.17
CA LYS A 188 12.30 12.84 11.49
C LYS A 188 12.50 11.39 11.90
N PHE A 189 11.46 10.55 11.79
CA PHE A 189 11.54 9.12 12.06
C PHE A 189 12.66 8.43 11.26
N LEU A 190 12.74 8.70 9.95
CA LEU A 190 13.76 8.11 9.09
C LEU A 190 15.17 8.65 9.41
N PHE A 191 15.32 9.95 9.71
CA PHE A 191 16.61 10.56 10.05
C PHE A 191 17.16 10.08 11.39
N GLU A 192 16.27 9.84 12.36
CA GLU A 192 16.57 9.40 13.71
C GLU A 192 16.36 7.87 13.89
N PHE A 193 16.28 7.13 12.81
CA PHE A 193 16.03 5.68 12.86
C PHE A 193 17.09 4.96 13.68
N ASP A 194 16.65 4.27 14.75
CA ASP A 194 17.50 3.42 15.58
C ASP A 194 17.19 1.94 15.35
N PRO A 195 18.07 1.19 14.66
CA PRO A 195 17.86 -0.25 14.40
C PRO A 195 17.67 -1.09 15.66
N LYS A 196 18.18 -0.64 16.82
CA LYS A 196 18.05 -1.38 18.08
C LYS A 196 16.59 -1.51 18.55
N LEU A 197 15.74 -0.57 18.15
CA LEU A 197 14.31 -0.62 18.44
C LEU A 197 13.55 -1.61 17.55
N TRP A 198 14.17 -2.09 16.47
CA TRP A 198 13.57 -2.91 15.43
C TRP A 198 14.37 -4.20 15.19
N PRO A 199 14.53 -5.07 16.21
CA PRO A 199 15.47 -6.19 16.15
C PRO A 199 15.12 -7.24 15.07
N ASN A 200 13.86 -7.30 14.63
CA ASN A 200 13.37 -8.28 13.67
C ASN A 200 13.04 -7.65 12.29
N LEU A 201 13.34 -6.34 12.08
CA LEU A 201 12.95 -5.65 10.87
C LEU A 201 13.76 -6.12 9.65
N ASP A 202 13.04 -6.58 8.64
CA ASP A 202 13.60 -7.03 7.37
C ASP A 202 13.48 -5.96 6.27
N ASP A 203 12.36 -5.20 6.24
CA ASP A 203 12.04 -4.29 5.13
C ASP A 203 11.33 -3.01 5.61
N ILE A 204 11.85 -1.88 5.20
CA ILE A 204 11.12 -0.59 5.17
C ILE A 204 10.64 -0.36 3.74
N TYR A 205 9.32 -0.37 3.57
CA TYR A 205 8.66 -0.06 2.32
C TYR A 205 8.27 1.41 2.26
N LEU A 206 8.74 2.13 1.24
CA LEU A 206 8.41 3.54 1.03
C LEU A 206 7.49 3.70 -0.18
N THR A 207 6.36 4.39 -0.03
CA THR A 207 5.59 4.90 -1.18
C THR A 207 5.78 6.40 -1.29
N THR A 208 6.22 6.88 -2.45
CA THR A 208 6.60 8.28 -2.64
C THR A 208 6.30 8.76 -4.05
N ASN A 209 6.11 10.07 -4.22
CA ASN A 209 6.09 10.72 -5.53
C ASN A 209 7.50 11.01 -6.08
N ALA A 210 8.53 10.69 -5.34
CA ALA A 210 9.96 10.82 -5.61
C ALA A 210 10.49 12.24 -5.86
N ASN A 211 9.67 13.30 -5.89
CA ASN A 211 10.21 14.67 -6.07
C ASN A 211 11.12 15.13 -4.94
N LEU A 212 10.94 14.58 -3.73
CA LEU A 212 11.77 14.87 -2.57
C LEU A 212 12.70 13.69 -2.21
N PHE A 213 12.73 12.61 -2.97
CA PHE A 213 13.66 11.49 -2.80
C PHE A 213 15.03 11.82 -3.38
N THR A 214 15.65 12.87 -2.88
CA THR A 214 16.94 13.35 -3.34
C THR A 214 18.10 12.62 -2.68
N LYS A 215 19.28 12.61 -3.33
CA LYS A 215 20.52 12.10 -2.71
C LYS A 215 20.78 12.73 -1.35
N LYS A 216 20.54 14.05 -1.20
CA LYS A 216 20.69 14.78 0.06
C LYS A 216 19.82 14.23 1.19
N ASN A 217 18.56 13.86 0.89
CA ASN A 217 17.66 13.28 1.89
C ASN A 217 18.02 11.82 2.18
N TRP A 218 18.40 11.07 1.16
CA TRP A 218 18.88 9.70 1.30
C TRP A 218 20.12 9.60 2.20
N ASP A 219 21.09 10.49 2.00
CA ASP A 219 22.32 10.51 2.80
C ASP A 219 22.07 10.81 4.31
N LYS A 220 20.90 11.36 4.66
CA LYS A 220 20.53 11.63 6.06
C LYS A 220 19.94 10.41 6.78
N ILE A 221 19.47 9.40 6.06
CA ILE A 221 18.83 8.21 6.66
C ILE A 221 19.78 7.02 6.79
N LYS A 222 21.07 7.25 7.05
CA LYS A 222 22.13 6.22 7.02
C LYS A 222 21.77 4.94 7.75
N ASN A 223 21.16 5.06 8.94
CA ASN A 223 20.78 3.89 9.73
C ASN A 223 19.57 3.14 9.18
N ALA A 224 18.69 3.82 8.43
CA ALA A 224 17.53 3.20 7.80
C ALA A 224 17.85 2.61 6.42
N GLN A 225 18.86 3.12 5.70
CA GLN A 225 19.21 2.69 4.34
C GLN A 225 19.32 1.16 4.18
N PRO A 226 19.97 0.39 5.08
CA PRO A 226 20.07 -1.06 4.93
C PRO A 226 18.73 -1.78 4.97
N PHE A 227 17.72 -1.15 5.56
CA PHE A 227 16.37 -1.71 5.72
C PHE A 227 15.41 -1.25 4.62
N VAL A 228 15.71 -0.16 3.88
CA VAL A 228 14.87 0.27 2.75
C VAL A 228 15.13 -0.65 1.56
N LYS A 229 14.35 -1.73 1.48
CA LYS A 229 14.45 -2.74 0.42
C LYS A 229 13.33 -2.63 -0.62
N SER A 230 12.24 -1.99 -0.27
CA SER A 230 11.07 -1.86 -1.15
C SER A 230 10.67 -0.39 -1.33
N VAL A 231 10.50 0.03 -2.58
CA VAL A 231 10.05 1.40 -2.91
C VAL A 231 8.99 1.35 -3.99
N GLU A 232 7.90 2.08 -3.76
CA GLU A 232 6.90 2.38 -4.78
C GLU A 232 6.95 3.86 -5.15
N ILE A 233 7.11 4.13 -6.44
CA ILE A 233 7.15 5.49 -6.97
C ILE A 233 5.87 5.75 -7.76
N SER A 234 5.09 6.72 -7.30
CA SER A 234 3.84 7.10 -7.94
C SER A 234 4.08 8.22 -8.97
N ILE A 235 3.94 7.93 -10.27
CA ILE A 235 4.31 8.85 -11.36
C ILE A 235 3.10 9.30 -12.20
N ASP A 236 2.26 8.38 -12.67
CA ASP A 236 1.00 8.62 -13.40
C ASP A 236 1.15 9.37 -14.72
N ALA A 237 2.33 9.40 -15.34
CA ALA A 237 2.56 10.05 -16.62
C ALA A 237 3.83 9.53 -17.30
N ALA A 238 3.87 9.60 -18.62
CA ALA A 238 5.07 9.40 -19.43
C ALA A 238 5.66 10.71 -19.97
N THR A 239 4.91 11.81 -19.88
CA THR A 239 5.32 13.13 -20.39
C THR A 239 5.31 14.19 -19.30
N LYS A 240 6.17 15.21 -19.46
CA LYS A 240 6.20 16.37 -18.56
C LYS A 240 4.86 17.08 -18.49
N GLU A 241 4.19 17.26 -19.63
CA GLU A 241 2.92 17.97 -19.68
C GLU A 241 1.84 17.27 -18.87
N THR A 242 1.66 15.97 -19.06
CA THR A 242 0.70 15.16 -18.30
C THR A 242 1.06 15.13 -16.83
N TYR A 243 2.34 14.96 -16.49
CA TYR A 243 2.83 14.95 -15.13
C TYR A 243 2.51 16.24 -14.38
N GLU A 244 3.01 17.38 -14.86
CA GLU A 244 2.96 18.65 -14.13
C GLU A 244 1.59 19.32 -14.18
N LYS A 245 0.84 19.14 -15.30
CA LYS A 245 -0.42 19.87 -15.52
C LYS A 245 -1.68 19.07 -15.26
N LYS A 246 -1.62 17.72 -15.32
CA LYS A 246 -2.83 16.89 -15.26
C LYS A 246 -2.86 15.94 -14.06
N THR A 247 -1.76 15.24 -13.76
CA THR A 247 -1.78 14.13 -12.80
C THR A 247 -1.04 14.41 -11.49
N ARG A 248 0.14 15.00 -11.53
CA ARG A 248 1.02 15.25 -10.38
C ARG A 248 1.29 16.74 -10.17
N ILE A 249 0.21 17.51 -10.11
CA ILE A 249 0.25 18.99 -10.04
C ILE A 249 1.07 19.44 -8.82
N GLY A 250 2.06 20.31 -9.08
CA GLY A 250 3.05 20.77 -8.09
C GLY A 250 4.35 19.97 -8.10
N GLY A 251 4.40 18.86 -8.86
CA GLY A 251 5.64 18.14 -9.13
C GLY A 251 6.52 18.85 -10.18
N ASN A 252 7.79 18.46 -10.20
CA ASN A 252 8.75 18.90 -11.21
C ASN A 252 9.29 17.68 -11.95
N TRP A 253 9.10 17.64 -13.25
CA TRP A 253 9.45 16.51 -14.09
C TRP A 253 10.96 16.27 -14.15
N GLU A 254 11.75 17.32 -14.29
CA GLU A 254 13.21 17.24 -14.36
C GLU A 254 13.77 16.66 -13.06
N ILE A 255 13.33 17.18 -11.92
CA ILE A 255 13.72 16.66 -10.60
C ILE A 255 13.30 15.20 -10.43
N LEU A 256 12.09 14.84 -10.89
CA LEU A 256 11.67 13.43 -10.88
C LEU A 256 12.64 12.57 -11.69
N MET A 257 12.97 12.97 -12.93
CA MET A 257 13.86 12.20 -13.81
C MET A 257 15.26 12.03 -13.22
N GLU A 258 15.82 13.07 -12.60
CA GLU A 258 17.10 13.01 -11.87
C GLU A 258 17.02 12.06 -10.67
N ASN A 259 15.93 12.14 -9.90
CA ASN A 259 15.74 11.28 -8.74
C ASN A 259 15.52 9.81 -9.13
N LEU A 260 14.87 9.52 -10.27
CA LEU A 260 14.75 8.15 -10.80
C LEU A 260 16.12 7.57 -11.15
N ASP A 261 16.99 8.36 -11.80
CA ASP A 261 18.36 7.96 -12.11
C ASP A 261 19.16 7.68 -10.81
N PHE A 262 19.00 8.53 -9.80
CA PHE A 262 19.60 8.30 -8.49
C PHE A 262 19.08 7.02 -7.82
N ILE A 263 17.74 6.84 -7.76
CA ILE A 263 17.11 5.66 -7.15
C ILE A 263 17.58 4.38 -7.86
N SER A 264 17.75 4.41 -9.18
CA SER A 264 18.24 3.26 -9.93
C SER A 264 19.64 2.80 -9.49
N SER A 265 20.44 3.69 -8.91
CA SER A 265 21.79 3.39 -8.41
C SER A 265 21.84 2.83 -6.99
N ILE A 266 20.73 2.85 -6.25
CA ILE A 266 20.69 2.42 -4.85
C ILE A 266 20.58 0.88 -4.79
N SER A 267 21.63 0.23 -4.37
CA SER A 267 21.72 -1.24 -4.34
C SER A 267 20.89 -1.91 -3.24
N THR A 268 20.57 -1.20 -2.16
CA THR A 268 19.75 -1.74 -1.06
C THR A 268 18.28 -1.92 -1.44
N ILE A 269 17.77 -1.15 -2.42
CA ILE A 269 16.40 -1.29 -2.90
C ILE A 269 16.32 -2.55 -3.77
N GLN A 270 15.67 -3.59 -3.29
CA GLN A 270 15.49 -4.86 -3.99
C GLN A 270 14.22 -4.84 -4.85
N ASN A 271 13.13 -4.35 -4.28
CA ASN A 271 11.83 -4.29 -4.94
C ASN A 271 11.49 -2.84 -5.31
N LEU A 272 11.32 -2.59 -6.59
CA LEU A 272 10.97 -1.28 -7.12
C LEU A 272 9.68 -1.37 -7.94
N ARG A 273 8.66 -0.64 -7.52
CA ARG A 273 7.41 -0.51 -8.26
C ARG A 273 7.25 0.93 -8.74
N CYS A 274 6.97 1.11 -10.03
CA CYS A 274 6.54 2.40 -10.57
C CYS A 274 5.05 2.32 -10.87
N SER A 275 4.23 3.09 -10.14
CA SER A 275 2.77 3.02 -10.24
C SER A 275 2.20 4.14 -11.10
N PHE A 276 1.11 3.80 -11.78
CA PHE A 276 0.39 4.63 -12.71
C PHE A 276 -1.11 4.46 -12.45
N VAL A 277 -1.74 5.48 -11.84
CA VAL A 277 -3.20 5.51 -11.64
C VAL A 277 -3.86 5.93 -12.95
N THR A 278 -4.41 4.93 -13.63
CA THR A 278 -5.02 5.10 -14.96
C THR A 278 -6.35 5.83 -14.87
N GLN A 279 -6.47 6.89 -15.65
CA GLN A 279 -7.64 7.75 -15.75
C GLN A 279 -7.70 8.45 -17.13
N LEU A 280 -8.78 9.18 -17.39
CA LEU A 280 -8.99 9.87 -18.67
C LEU A 280 -7.80 10.75 -19.10
N ASP A 281 -7.14 11.40 -18.12
CA ASP A 281 -6.10 12.38 -18.41
C ASP A 281 -4.75 11.76 -18.87
N ASN A 282 -4.57 10.43 -18.67
CA ASN A 282 -3.25 9.79 -18.89
C ASN A 282 -3.28 8.40 -19.53
N PHE A 283 -4.44 7.75 -19.70
CA PHE A 283 -4.48 6.35 -20.15
C PHE A 283 -3.75 6.12 -21.48
N HIS A 284 -3.72 7.12 -22.34
CA HIS A 284 -3.06 7.07 -23.65
C HIS A 284 -1.52 7.08 -23.59
N GLU A 285 -0.96 7.23 -22.38
CA GLU A 285 0.49 7.19 -22.13
C GLU A 285 0.95 5.87 -21.45
N MET A 286 0.10 4.85 -21.34
CA MET A 286 0.43 3.63 -20.59
C MET A 286 1.62 2.87 -21.21
N ARG A 287 1.66 2.73 -22.52
CA ARG A 287 2.75 2.09 -23.22
C ARG A 287 4.05 2.89 -23.12
N GLU A 288 4.00 4.18 -23.37
CA GLU A 288 5.14 5.10 -23.27
C GLU A 288 5.69 5.16 -21.85
N PHE A 289 4.81 5.02 -20.83
CA PHE A 289 5.23 4.93 -19.44
C PHE A 289 6.02 3.65 -19.17
N ALA A 290 5.58 2.50 -19.63
CA ALA A 290 6.32 1.25 -19.48
C ALA A 290 7.70 1.32 -20.14
N GLU A 291 7.79 1.93 -21.33
CA GLU A 291 9.06 2.17 -22.04
C GLU A 291 9.99 3.13 -21.31
N LEU A 292 9.44 4.24 -20.77
CA LEU A 292 10.19 5.19 -19.95
C LEU A 292 10.81 4.51 -18.73
N ILE A 293 10.00 3.74 -17.99
CA ILE A 293 10.47 3.06 -16.77
C ILE A 293 11.50 1.98 -17.12
N TYR A 294 11.27 1.19 -18.18
CA TYR A 294 12.28 0.25 -18.65
C TYR A 294 13.62 0.95 -18.95
N LYS A 295 13.60 2.04 -19.72
CA LYS A 295 14.81 2.80 -20.07
C LYS A 295 15.53 3.36 -18.83
N LYS A 296 14.79 3.87 -17.85
CA LYS A 296 15.37 4.41 -16.60
C LYS A 296 16.00 3.33 -15.71
N PHE A 297 15.46 2.12 -15.71
CA PHE A 297 15.89 1.05 -14.82
C PHE A 297 16.49 -0.17 -15.56
N GLU A 298 16.81 -0.03 -16.86
CA GLU A 298 17.29 -1.15 -17.71
C GLU A 298 18.47 -1.90 -17.07
N LYS A 299 19.51 -1.17 -16.62
CA LYS A 299 20.70 -1.78 -16.00
C LYS A 299 20.35 -2.55 -14.73
N ARG A 300 19.32 -2.12 -14.01
CA ARG A 300 18.83 -2.77 -12.81
C ARG A 300 18.04 -4.03 -13.18
N ILE A 301 17.11 -3.92 -14.13
CA ILE A 301 16.27 -5.02 -14.61
C ILE A 301 17.14 -6.17 -15.11
N GLN A 302 18.19 -5.89 -15.89
CA GLN A 302 19.10 -6.89 -16.44
C GLN A 302 19.94 -7.63 -15.41
N LYS A 303 20.12 -7.06 -14.19
CA LYS A 303 20.91 -7.65 -13.10
C LYS A 303 20.06 -8.34 -12.03
N GLN A 304 18.74 -8.25 -12.12
CA GLN A 304 17.84 -8.76 -11.09
C GLN A 304 17.78 -10.28 -11.09
N HIS A 305 17.75 -10.85 -9.88
CA HIS A 305 17.40 -12.25 -9.62
C HIS A 305 15.89 -12.40 -9.44
N TYR A 306 15.37 -13.62 -9.49
CA TYR A 306 13.94 -13.91 -9.33
C TYR A 306 13.28 -13.38 -8.04
N SER A 307 14.07 -13.12 -6.99
CA SER A 307 13.60 -12.56 -5.70
C SER A 307 13.50 -11.04 -5.69
N GLU A 308 14.02 -10.37 -6.71
CA GLU A 308 14.04 -8.91 -6.82
C GLU A 308 13.24 -8.50 -8.05
N ALA A 309 12.37 -7.52 -7.91
CA ALA A 309 11.53 -7.09 -9.01
C ALA A 309 11.55 -5.58 -9.21
N THR A 310 11.82 -5.17 -10.46
CA THR A 310 11.43 -3.84 -10.94
C THR A 310 10.21 -4.02 -11.82
N LEU A 311 9.11 -3.41 -11.44
CA LEU A 311 7.85 -3.58 -12.14
C LEU A 311 7.09 -2.27 -12.34
N VAL A 312 6.22 -2.29 -13.34
CA VAL A 312 5.22 -1.24 -13.56
C VAL A 312 3.86 -1.75 -13.09
N TYR A 313 3.15 -0.92 -12.35
CA TYR A 313 1.79 -1.23 -11.90
C TYR A 313 0.79 -0.22 -12.44
N PHE A 314 -0.23 -0.69 -13.14
CA PHE A 314 -1.34 0.12 -13.60
C PHE A 314 -2.57 -0.13 -12.73
N GLY A 315 -2.99 0.90 -12.01
CA GLY A 315 -4.15 0.86 -11.12
C GLY A 315 -5.32 1.66 -11.67
N LYS A 316 -6.55 1.22 -11.37
CA LYS A 316 -7.77 2.01 -11.59
C LYS A 316 -7.78 3.20 -10.65
N ILE A 317 -8.24 4.37 -11.11
CA ILE A 317 -8.54 5.49 -10.21
C ILE A 317 -9.64 5.06 -9.22
N TYR A 318 -9.51 5.49 -7.97
CA TYR A 318 -10.52 5.30 -6.93
C TYR A 318 -11.31 6.58 -6.71
N GLN A 319 -12.57 6.42 -6.28
CA GLN A 319 -13.38 7.55 -5.84
C GLN A 319 -13.03 7.91 -4.40
N TRP A 320 -12.32 9.02 -4.22
CA TRP A 320 -12.04 9.57 -2.90
C TRP A 320 -13.16 10.54 -2.48
N GLU A 321 -13.27 10.84 -1.18
CA GLU A 321 -14.32 11.69 -0.62
C GLU A 321 -14.45 13.08 -1.28
N HIS A 322 -13.34 13.65 -1.74
CA HIS A 322 -13.33 14.95 -2.44
C HIS A 322 -13.82 14.87 -3.89
N MET A 323 -14.02 13.69 -4.44
CA MET A 323 -14.38 13.47 -5.84
C MET A 323 -15.88 13.15 -5.96
N SER A 324 -16.62 13.99 -6.69
CA SER A 324 -18.02 13.68 -7.01
C SER A 324 -18.12 12.40 -7.86
N SER A 325 -19.27 11.73 -7.77
CA SER A 325 -19.53 10.53 -8.58
C SER A 325 -19.41 10.81 -10.08
N ASP A 326 -19.89 11.96 -10.54
CA ASP A 326 -19.80 12.34 -11.95
C ASP A 326 -18.36 12.56 -12.39
N SER A 327 -17.54 13.23 -11.56
CA SER A 327 -16.10 13.39 -11.83
C SER A 327 -15.37 12.07 -11.86
N PHE A 328 -15.69 11.16 -10.93
CA PHE A 328 -15.13 9.81 -10.90
C PHE A 328 -15.49 9.00 -12.15
N LEU A 329 -16.78 9.00 -12.54
CA LEU A 329 -17.25 8.29 -13.72
C LEU A 329 -16.58 8.83 -14.99
N LYS A 330 -16.48 10.15 -15.12
CA LYS A 330 -15.81 10.81 -16.25
C LYS A 330 -14.32 10.45 -16.34
N LYS A 331 -13.65 10.17 -15.24
CA LYS A 331 -12.23 9.78 -15.23
C LYS A 331 -11.99 8.28 -15.42
N SER A 332 -13.03 7.47 -15.26
CA SER A 332 -12.94 6.00 -15.19
C SER A 332 -13.03 5.34 -16.56
N VAL A 333 -12.04 5.58 -17.45
CA VAL A 333 -11.97 5.08 -18.84
C VAL A 333 -12.04 3.55 -18.98
N TRP A 334 -11.72 2.83 -17.90
CA TRP A 334 -11.75 1.38 -17.83
C TRP A 334 -13.16 0.78 -17.66
N ARG A 335 -14.18 1.62 -17.56
CA ARG A 335 -15.58 1.18 -17.50
C ARG A 335 -16.12 0.97 -18.92
N PRO A 336 -16.79 -0.17 -19.20
CA PRO A 336 -17.33 -0.46 -20.54
C PRO A 336 -18.29 0.60 -21.08
N GLU A 337 -18.97 1.35 -20.18
CA GLU A 337 -19.92 2.40 -20.54
C GLU A 337 -19.25 3.75 -20.86
N HIS A 338 -17.93 3.87 -20.65
CA HIS A 338 -17.22 5.11 -20.88
C HIS A 338 -16.96 5.34 -22.38
N GLU A 339 -17.17 6.58 -22.86
CA GLU A 339 -17.01 6.95 -24.27
C GLU A 339 -15.63 6.60 -24.85
N LYS A 340 -14.56 6.63 -24.02
CA LYS A 340 -13.19 6.31 -24.38
C LYS A 340 -12.79 4.86 -24.08
N TYR A 341 -13.74 3.98 -23.75
CA TYR A 341 -13.43 2.60 -23.40
C TYR A 341 -12.72 1.84 -24.52
N GLY A 342 -13.17 2.01 -25.80
CA GLY A 342 -12.51 1.39 -26.94
C GLY A 342 -11.04 1.79 -27.08
N GLU A 343 -10.76 3.09 -27.01
CA GLU A 343 -9.40 3.64 -27.06
C GLU A 343 -8.53 3.12 -25.89
N PHE A 344 -9.13 3.00 -24.71
CA PHE A 344 -8.45 2.42 -23.55
C PHE A 344 -8.09 0.94 -23.76
N VAL A 345 -9.00 0.14 -24.33
CA VAL A 345 -8.73 -1.27 -24.66
C VAL A 345 -7.61 -1.40 -25.69
N ASP A 346 -7.59 -0.54 -26.71
CA ASP A 346 -6.53 -0.51 -27.71
C ASP A 346 -5.17 -0.19 -27.06
N GLU A 347 -5.14 0.78 -26.13
CA GLU A 347 -3.92 1.14 -25.42
C GLU A 347 -3.44 0.01 -24.50
N VAL A 348 -4.36 -0.70 -23.81
CA VAL A 348 -4.03 -1.90 -23.03
C VAL A 348 -3.42 -2.98 -23.93
N ASN A 349 -3.96 -3.21 -25.13
CA ASN A 349 -3.38 -4.16 -26.09
C ASN A 349 -1.97 -3.74 -26.51
N ARG A 350 -1.76 -2.48 -26.87
CA ARG A 350 -0.42 -1.92 -27.16
C ARG A 350 0.56 -2.10 -26.01
N LEU A 351 0.11 -1.87 -24.77
CA LEU A 351 0.92 -2.05 -23.57
C LEU A 351 1.42 -3.49 -23.45
N TYR A 352 0.56 -4.47 -23.67
CA TYR A 352 0.92 -5.89 -23.53
C TYR A 352 1.78 -6.46 -24.65
N GLU A 353 1.99 -5.73 -25.73
CA GLU A 353 3.00 -6.05 -26.73
C GLU A 353 4.43 -5.76 -26.24
N PHE A 354 4.54 -5.02 -25.10
CA PHE A 354 5.84 -4.69 -24.52
C PHE A 354 6.20 -5.67 -23.39
N ASP A 355 7.11 -6.56 -23.68
CA ASP A 355 7.52 -7.69 -22.83
C ASP A 355 8.85 -7.49 -22.07
N LYS A 356 9.44 -6.28 -22.16
CA LYS A 356 10.77 -6.00 -21.57
C LYS A 356 10.76 -5.70 -20.08
N ILE A 357 9.60 -5.44 -19.48
CA ILE A 357 9.42 -5.17 -18.05
C ILE A 357 8.21 -5.91 -17.53
N PHE A 358 8.26 -6.32 -16.26
CA PHE A 358 7.12 -6.96 -15.63
C PHE A 358 6.00 -5.96 -15.37
N ILE A 359 4.82 -6.24 -15.95
CA ILE A 359 3.63 -5.39 -15.87
C ILE A 359 2.59 -6.08 -14.99
N GLN A 360 2.10 -5.35 -13.99
CA GLN A 360 0.95 -5.73 -13.18
C GLN A 360 -0.18 -4.73 -13.37
N SER A 361 -1.42 -5.19 -13.28
CA SER A 361 -2.56 -4.27 -13.24
C SER A 361 -3.74 -4.87 -12.45
N ASN A 362 -4.69 -4.01 -12.07
CA ASN A 362 -5.97 -4.44 -11.53
C ASN A 362 -7.12 -4.41 -12.57
N PHE A 363 -6.78 -4.40 -13.86
CA PHE A 363 -7.72 -4.55 -14.97
C PHE A 363 -7.93 -6.04 -15.31
N THR A 364 -8.15 -6.88 -14.32
CA THR A 364 -8.11 -8.34 -14.42
C THR A 364 -9.05 -8.94 -15.45
N ASP A 365 -10.13 -8.26 -15.80
CA ASP A 365 -11.12 -8.76 -16.76
C ASP A 365 -10.69 -8.58 -18.22
N LEU A 366 -9.84 -7.58 -18.48
CA LEU A 366 -9.28 -7.31 -19.81
C LEU A 366 -8.04 -8.17 -20.12
N LEU A 367 -7.39 -8.71 -19.08
CA LEU A 367 -6.10 -9.40 -19.18
C LEU A 367 -6.21 -10.90 -19.30
N ARG A 368 -7.35 -11.49 -18.95
CA ARG A 368 -7.55 -12.95 -18.95
C ARG A 368 -7.50 -13.61 -20.33
N SER A 369 -7.52 -12.82 -21.39
CA SER A 369 -7.46 -13.36 -22.77
C SER A 369 -6.04 -13.62 -23.29
N LYS A 370 -4.96 -13.22 -22.58
CA LYS A 370 -3.57 -13.37 -23.04
C LYS A 370 -2.60 -14.03 -22.03
N ILE A 371 -3.06 -14.47 -20.86
CA ILE A 371 -2.28 -15.33 -19.98
C ILE A 371 -2.83 -16.77 -20.12
N ILE A 372 -2.49 -17.41 -21.19
CA ILE A 372 -2.54 -18.88 -21.36
C ILE A 372 -1.13 -19.34 -21.66
#